data_c3298e4b00864e60337520190af8cd14
#
_entry.id   c3298e4b00864e60337520190af8cd14
#
_cell.length_a   1.000
_cell.length_b   1.000
_cell.length_c   1.000
_cell.angle_alpha   90.00
_cell.angle_beta   90.00
_cell.angle_gamma   90.00
#
_symmetry.space_group_name_H-M   'P 1'
#
loop_
_entity.id
_entity.type
_entity.pdbx_description
1 polymer ?
#
loop_
_entity_poly.entity_id
_entity_poly.type
_entity_poly.pdbx_seq_one_letter_code
_entity_poly.pdbx_strand_id
1 'polypeptide(L)'
;MPFRGASRFRLVIAPYGVLQSLLRDRDLRDTLRSVFGVLRRGGTFAMDLVPDLPRWSEYDRRVSLRGRGRGGAVRISLIESVRQDWSRRLTIFDQEFVERRGHMRTAHRFSLVFRTLSVRQMRGRLRRAGFTIETVSGDYTGGEWHPEAETLVILARKG
;
A
#
# COMPACT_ATOMS: atom_id res chain seq x y z
N MET A 1 19.04 2.09 -6.21
CA MET A 1 19.69 3.22 -6.88
C MET A 1 18.79 4.42 -6.81
N PRO A 2 19.23 5.63 -6.39
CA PRO A 2 18.40 6.82 -6.49
C PRO A 2 18.20 7.16 -7.97
N PHE A 3 16.96 7.43 -8.33
CA PHE A 3 16.62 7.88 -9.67
C PHE A 3 17.28 9.26 -9.93
N ARG A 4 18.31 9.28 -10.78
CA ARG A 4 18.98 10.52 -11.18
C ARG A 4 18.29 11.08 -12.42
N GLY A 5 17.23 11.86 -12.23
CA GLY A 5 16.54 12.58 -13.31
C GLY A 5 16.23 14.01 -12.88
N ALA A 6 16.23 14.93 -13.82
CA ALA A 6 15.73 16.29 -13.56
C ALA A 6 14.28 16.22 -13.07
N SER A 7 13.89 17.14 -12.16
CA SER A 7 12.53 17.25 -11.63
C SER A 7 11.50 17.35 -12.75
N ARG A 8 10.80 16.24 -13.08
CA ARG A 8 9.99 16.10 -14.29
C ARG A 8 8.49 15.97 -14.03
N PHE A 9 8.13 15.38 -12.85
CA PHE A 9 6.76 14.97 -12.61
C PHE A 9 5.98 16.06 -11.87
N ARG A 10 4.75 16.30 -12.34
CA ARG A 10 3.76 17.13 -11.63
C ARG A 10 3.08 16.36 -10.51
N LEU A 11 2.94 15.05 -10.71
CA LEU A 11 2.28 14.13 -9.80
C LEU A 11 3.06 12.81 -9.77
N VAL A 12 3.26 12.30 -8.58
CA VAL A 12 3.68 10.92 -8.32
C VAL A 12 2.61 10.29 -7.42
N ILE A 13 2.22 9.06 -7.71
CA ILE A 13 1.25 8.32 -6.90
C ILE A 13 1.85 7.02 -6.39
N ALA A 14 1.51 6.66 -5.15
CA ALA A 14 1.87 5.41 -4.50
C ALA A 14 0.60 4.76 -3.91
N PRO A 15 -0.20 4.06 -4.74
CA PRO A 15 -1.47 3.48 -4.32
C PRO A 15 -1.30 2.13 -3.62
N TYR A 16 -2.40 1.61 -3.05
CA TYR A 16 -2.52 0.27 -2.44
C TYR A 16 -1.53 0.00 -1.31
N GLY A 17 -1.27 0.99 -0.49
CA GLY A 17 -0.36 0.83 0.64
C GLY A 17 1.07 0.46 0.27
N VAL A 18 1.50 0.67 -1.00
CA VAL A 18 2.81 0.22 -1.50
C VAL A 18 3.98 0.72 -0.64
N LEU A 19 3.87 1.89 -0.01
CA LEU A 19 4.91 2.39 0.89
C LEU A 19 5.04 1.57 2.18
N GLN A 20 3.99 0.86 2.57
CA GLN A 20 3.99 -0.01 3.75
C GLN A 20 4.71 -1.34 3.49
N SER A 21 4.89 -1.75 2.22
CA SER A 21 5.72 -2.91 1.85
C SER A 21 7.22 -2.66 2.03
N LEU A 22 7.63 -1.40 2.19
CA LEU A 22 9.01 -1.01 2.50
C LEU A 22 9.26 -1.19 4.00
N LEU A 23 9.60 -2.40 4.41
CA LEU A 23 9.68 -2.79 5.82
C LEU A 23 10.82 -2.10 6.58
N ARG A 24 11.92 -1.74 5.91
CA ARG A 24 13.06 -1.05 6.51
C ARG A 24 12.86 0.46 6.45
N ASP A 25 13.11 1.15 7.56
CA ASP A 25 13.01 2.63 7.63
C ASP A 25 13.93 3.34 6.63
N ARG A 26 15.10 2.75 6.36
CA ARG A 26 16.02 3.27 5.36
C ARG A 26 15.40 3.28 3.98
N ASP A 27 14.78 2.18 3.57
CA ASP A 27 14.22 2.02 2.22
C ASP A 27 13.04 2.97 2.01
N LEU A 28 12.16 3.11 3.02
CA LEU A 28 11.07 4.08 2.99
C LEU A 28 11.60 5.52 2.90
N ARG A 29 12.58 5.88 3.74
CA ARG A 29 13.20 7.21 3.72
C ARG A 29 13.83 7.53 2.36
N ASP A 30 14.58 6.59 1.79
CA ASP A 30 15.29 6.79 0.53
C ASP A 30 14.31 6.85 -0.66
N THR A 31 13.19 6.09 -0.59
CA THR A 31 12.07 6.20 -1.54
C THR A 31 11.43 7.58 -1.47
N LEU A 32 11.09 8.07 -0.28
CA LEU A 32 10.48 9.41 -0.11
C LEU A 32 11.40 10.52 -0.64
N ARG A 33 12.71 10.43 -0.39
CA ARG A 33 13.70 11.37 -0.95
C ARG A 33 13.78 11.28 -2.47
N SER A 34 13.73 10.07 -3.03
CA SER A 34 13.73 9.88 -4.48
C SER A 34 12.49 10.48 -5.13
N VAL A 35 11.31 10.27 -4.55
CA VAL A 35 10.06 10.89 -5.01
C VAL A 35 10.15 12.41 -4.94
N PHE A 36 10.66 12.95 -3.82
CA PHE A 36 10.88 14.39 -3.68
C PHE A 36 11.84 14.91 -4.77
N GLY A 37 12.91 14.18 -5.07
CA GLY A 37 13.89 14.53 -6.09
C GLY A 37 13.30 14.64 -7.50
N VAL A 38 12.39 13.73 -7.88
CA VAL A 38 11.83 13.69 -9.24
C VAL A 38 10.60 14.58 -9.43
N LEU A 39 9.95 15.02 -8.37
CA LEU A 39 8.88 15.99 -8.44
C LEU A 39 9.43 17.39 -8.75
N ARG A 40 8.74 18.14 -9.62
CA ARG A 40 9.00 19.57 -9.80
C ARG A 40 8.53 20.38 -8.59
N ARG A 41 8.98 21.63 -8.47
CA ARG A 41 8.43 22.55 -7.46
C ARG A 41 6.92 22.68 -7.64
N GLY A 42 6.17 22.68 -6.56
CA GLY A 42 4.72 22.66 -6.56
C GLY A 42 4.10 21.34 -7.03
N GLY A 43 4.89 20.30 -7.27
CA GLY A 43 4.40 18.96 -7.62
C GLY A 43 3.84 18.22 -6.42
N THR A 44 2.86 17.35 -6.66
CA THR A 44 2.13 16.61 -5.62
C THR A 44 2.58 15.16 -5.56
N PHE A 45 2.74 14.65 -4.35
CA PHE A 45 2.85 13.23 -4.06
C PHE A 45 1.56 12.76 -3.39
N ALA A 46 0.83 11.88 -4.06
CA ALA A 46 -0.39 11.26 -3.55
C ALA A 46 -0.12 9.83 -3.14
N MET A 47 -0.63 9.41 -1.99
CA MET A 47 -0.51 8.04 -1.51
C MET A 47 -1.73 7.63 -0.72
N ASP A 48 -2.01 6.35 -0.72
CA ASP A 48 -2.89 5.76 0.26
C ASP A 48 -2.13 4.77 1.16
N LEU A 49 -2.69 4.53 2.32
CA LEU A 49 -2.20 3.55 3.28
C LEU A 49 -3.39 2.83 3.91
N VAL A 50 -3.18 1.58 4.26
CA VAL A 50 -4.06 0.91 5.18
C VAL A 50 -3.80 1.51 6.56
N PRO A 51 -4.81 2.06 7.24
CA PRO A 51 -4.62 2.71 8.51
C PRO A 51 -4.13 1.73 9.60
N ASP A 52 -3.45 2.28 10.60
CA ASP A 52 -3.00 1.55 11.79
C ASP A 52 -4.20 1.32 12.71
N LEU A 53 -5.13 0.47 12.28
CA LEU A 53 -6.33 0.14 13.04
C LEU A 53 -5.98 -0.69 14.27
N PRO A 54 -6.51 -0.37 15.45
CA PRO A 54 -6.26 -1.13 16.67
C PRO A 54 -6.85 -2.54 16.63
N ARG A 55 -7.78 -2.82 15.74
CA ARG A 55 -8.43 -4.11 15.57
C ARG A 55 -8.69 -4.40 14.10
N TRP A 56 -7.70 -4.94 13.41
CA TRP A 56 -7.90 -5.49 12.08
C TRP A 56 -8.59 -6.84 12.18
N SER A 57 -9.62 -7.08 11.36
CA SER A 57 -10.28 -8.39 11.31
C SER A 57 -9.36 -9.41 10.65
N GLU A 58 -8.81 -10.31 11.46
CA GLU A 58 -8.07 -11.45 10.93
C GLU A 58 -9.04 -12.48 10.35
N TYR A 59 -8.64 -13.15 9.28
CA TYR A 59 -9.38 -14.27 8.71
C TYR A 59 -8.43 -15.30 8.12
N ASP A 60 -8.91 -16.54 8.06
CA ASP A 60 -8.15 -17.65 7.51
C ASP A 60 -8.87 -18.25 6.30
N ARG A 61 -8.10 -18.50 5.24
CA ARG A 61 -8.51 -19.19 4.00
C ARG A 61 -9.82 -18.69 3.37
N ARG A 62 -10.06 -17.43 3.41
CA ARG A 62 -11.22 -16.80 2.77
C ARG A 62 -11.01 -16.76 1.25
N VAL A 63 -12.04 -17.16 0.48
CA VAL A 63 -12.02 -16.94 -0.97
C VAL A 63 -12.36 -15.48 -1.25
N SER A 64 -11.36 -14.68 -1.58
CA SER A 64 -11.49 -13.24 -1.81
C SER A 64 -11.77 -12.88 -3.27
N LEU A 65 -11.39 -13.75 -4.21
CA LEU A 65 -11.63 -13.53 -5.62
C LEU A 65 -11.95 -14.84 -6.35
N ARG A 66 -12.86 -14.79 -7.32
CA ARG A 66 -13.09 -15.85 -8.30
C ARG A 66 -13.17 -15.27 -9.70
N GLY A 67 -12.50 -15.88 -10.64
CA GLY A 67 -12.48 -15.45 -12.03
C GLY A 67 -12.31 -16.61 -13.00
N ARG A 68 -12.41 -16.28 -14.30
CA ARG A 68 -12.10 -17.21 -15.39
C ARG A 68 -10.99 -16.63 -16.25
N GLY A 69 -10.02 -17.45 -16.61
CA GLY A 69 -8.98 -17.09 -17.56
C GLY A 69 -9.54 -16.86 -18.97
N ARG A 70 -8.73 -16.26 -19.81
CA ARG A 70 -9.09 -15.98 -21.22
C ARG A 70 -9.52 -17.27 -21.92
N GLY A 71 -10.71 -17.28 -22.55
CA GLY A 71 -11.31 -18.47 -23.18
C GLY A 71 -12.13 -19.36 -22.24
N GLY A 72 -12.29 -19.01 -20.95
CA GLY A 72 -13.23 -19.64 -20.02
C GLY A 72 -12.86 -21.03 -19.49
N ALA A 73 -11.84 -21.69 -20.05
CA ALA A 73 -11.44 -23.05 -19.69
C ALA A 73 -10.69 -23.15 -18.34
N VAL A 74 -10.11 -22.04 -17.87
CA VAL A 74 -9.39 -21.98 -16.60
C VAL A 74 -10.22 -21.22 -15.58
N ARG A 75 -10.47 -21.84 -14.43
CA ARG A 75 -11.04 -21.16 -13.25
C ARG A 75 -9.92 -20.75 -12.32
N ILE A 76 -9.94 -19.48 -11.87
CA ILE A 76 -8.96 -18.91 -10.96
C ILE A 76 -9.69 -18.54 -9.67
N SER A 77 -9.09 -18.89 -8.54
CA SER A 77 -9.55 -18.44 -7.23
C SER A 77 -8.37 -17.93 -6.42
N LEU A 78 -8.56 -16.82 -5.71
CA LEU A 78 -7.65 -16.32 -4.70
C LEU A 78 -8.20 -16.74 -3.34
N ILE A 79 -7.41 -17.50 -2.61
CA ILE A 79 -7.64 -17.85 -1.21
C ILE A 79 -6.66 -17.03 -0.39
N GLU A 80 -7.18 -16.26 0.56
CA GLU A 80 -6.38 -15.32 1.33
C GLU A 80 -6.58 -15.54 2.82
N SER A 81 -5.49 -15.44 3.57
CA SER A 81 -5.49 -15.34 5.03
C SER A 81 -4.82 -14.04 5.44
N VAL A 82 -5.36 -13.37 6.45
CA VAL A 82 -4.79 -12.14 7.01
C VAL A 82 -4.53 -12.34 8.48
N ARG A 83 -3.32 -12.02 8.90
CA ARG A 83 -2.89 -12.05 10.30
C ARG A 83 -2.03 -10.86 10.66
N GLN A 84 -2.03 -10.49 11.92
CA GLN A 84 -1.25 -9.36 12.44
C GLN A 84 -0.16 -9.84 13.40
N ASP A 85 1.05 -9.34 13.20
CA ASP A 85 2.13 -9.42 14.19
C ASP A 85 2.21 -8.07 14.91
N TRP A 86 1.52 -7.99 16.05
CA TRP A 86 1.45 -6.76 16.84
C TRP A 86 2.82 -6.34 17.39
N SER A 87 3.67 -7.31 17.72
CA SER A 87 4.99 -7.05 18.29
C SER A 87 5.92 -6.37 17.28
N ARG A 88 5.81 -6.76 16.02
CA ARG A 88 6.56 -6.20 14.89
C ARG A 88 5.81 -5.12 14.12
N ARG A 89 4.54 -4.91 14.46
CA ARG A 89 3.64 -3.98 13.74
C ARG A 89 3.55 -4.31 12.25
N LEU A 90 3.25 -5.57 11.95
CA LEU A 90 3.11 -6.08 10.60
C LEU A 90 1.71 -6.64 10.36
N THR A 91 1.17 -6.41 9.17
CA THR A 91 0.02 -7.13 8.63
C THR A 91 0.52 -8.04 7.52
N ILE A 92 0.15 -9.31 7.57
CA ILE A 92 0.65 -10.35 6.67
C ILE A 92 -0.55 -10.94 5.94
N PHE A 93 -0.49 -10.88 4.61
CA PHE A 93 -1.47 -11.48 3.70
C PHE A 93 -0.83 -12.72 3.08
N ASP A 94 -1.29 -13.90 3.46
CA ASP A 94 -0.90 -15.15 2.83
C ASP A 94 -1.91 -15.47 1.72
N GLN A 95 -1.47 -15.49 0.48
CA GLN A 95 -2.30 -15.62 -0.72
C GLN A 95 -2.01 -16.90 -1.46
N GLU A 96 -3.04 -17.67 -1.80
CA GLU A 96 -2.96 -18.86 -2.64
C GLU A 96 -3.82 -18.65 -3.90
N PHE A 97 -3.18 -18.44 -5.04
CA PHE A 97 -3.85 -18.43 -6.34
C PHE A 97 -4.01 -19.87 -6.81
N VAL A 98 -5.24 -20.32 -6.95
CA VAL A 98 -5.58 -21.67 -7.39
C VAL A 98 -6.16 -21.62 -8.79
N GLU A 99 -5.47 -22.24 -9.72
CA GLU A 99 -5.94 -22.47 -11.08
C GLU A 99 -6.52 -23.88 -11.24
N ARG A 100 -7.66 -23.99 -11.90
CA ARG A 100 -8.29 -25.27 -12.23
C ARG A 100 -8.61 -25.33 -13.72
N ARG A 101 -8.09 -26.37 -14.39
CA ARG A 101 -8.40 -26.70 -15.78
C ARG A 101 -8.84 -28.18 -15.85
N GLY A 102 -10.15 -28.42 -16.01
CA GLY A 102 -10.71 -29.77 -15.88
C GLY A 102 -10.38 -30.36 -14.52
N HIS A 103 -9.69 -31.51 -14.50
CA HIS A 103 -9.26 -32.18 -13.27
C HIS A 103 -7.90 -31.68 -12.72
N MET A 104 -7.16 -30.90 -13.49
CA MET A 104 -5.85 -30.35 -13.07
C MET A 104 -6.05 -29.16 -12.13
N ARG A 105 -5.26 -29.17 -11.04
CA ARG A 105 -5.19 -28.06 -10.07
C ARG A 105 -3.74 -27.66 -9.89
N THR A 106 -3.46 -26.37 -10.08
CA THR A 106 -2.17 -25.75 -9.79
C THR A 106 -2.37 -24.65 -8.74
N ALA A 107 -1.46 -24.53 -7.80
CA ALA A 107 -1.53 -23.51 -6.75
C ALA A 107 -0.22 -22.75 -6.67
N HIS A 108 -0.32 -21.41 -6.65
CA HIS A 108 0.81 -20.50 -6.46
C HIS A 108 0.60 -19.75 -5.14
N ARG A 109 1.62 -19.72 -4.27
CA ARG A 109 1.53 -19.13 -2.94
C ARG A 109 2.47 -17.92 -2.84
N PHE A 110 1.96 -16.86 -2.25
CA PHE A 110 2.68 -15.63 -2.01
C PHE A 110 2.36 -15.12 -0.61
N SER A 111 3.31 -14.43 0.02
CA SER A 111 3.06 -13.68 1.26
C SER A 111 3.42 -12.22 1.01
N LEU A 112 2.48 -11.33 1.25
CA LEU A 112 2.67 -9.90 1.24
C LEU A 112 2.75 -9.42 2.68
N VAL A 113 3.78 -8.66 3.00
CA VAL A 113 3.99 -8.13 4.35
C VAL A 113 3.98 -6.62 4.30
N PHE A 114 3.10 -6.02 5.09
CA PHE A 114 2.98 -4.58 5.23
C PHE A 114 3.28 -4.17 6.67
N ARG A 115 4.06 -3.13 6.83
CA ARG A 115 4.22 -2.48 8.13
C ARG A 115 3.04 -1.57 8.42
N THR A 116 2.56 -1.56 9.66
CA THR A 116 1.56 -0.59 10.08
C THR A 116 2.25 0.75 10.40
N LEU A 117 1.70 1.84 9.90
CA LEU A 117 2.18 3.19 10.09
C LEU A 117 1.03 4.08 10.53
N SER A 118 1.16 4.71 11.69
CA SER A 118 0.18 5.71 12.09
C SER A 118 0.27 6.96 11.20
N VAL A 119 -0.83 7.71 11.11
CA VAL A 119 -0.87 9.01 10.42
C VAL A 119 0.27 9.92 10.88
N ARG A 120 0.47 10.00 12.20
CA ARG A 120 1.55 10.81 12.81
C ARG A 120 2.93 10.38 12.31
N GLN A 121 3.19 9.07 12.26
CA GLN A 121 4.47 8.53 11.79
C GLN A 121 4.70 8.85 10.31
N MET A 122 3.68 8.68 9.46
CA MET A 122 3.81 8.95 8.03
C MET A 122 4.00 10.43 7.74
N ARG A 123 3.19 11.30 8.36
CA ARG A 123 3.35 12.76 8.27
C ARG A 123 4.75 13.22 8.68
N GLY A 124 5.30 12.67 9.78
CA GLY A 124 6.65 12.99 10.24
C GLY A 124 7.74 12.59 9.22
N ARG A 125 7.58 11.44 8.54
CA ARG A 125 8.51 10.98 7.49
C ARG A 125 8.44 11.86 6.24
N LEU A 126 7.25 12.23 5.81
CA LEU A 126 7.04 13.14 4.66
C LEU A 126 7.69 14.51 4.92
N ARG A 127 7.44 15.10 6.10
CA ARG A 127 8.05 16.39 6.47
C ARG A 127 9.57 16.31 6.49
N ARG A 128 10.15 15.24 7.05
CA ARG A 128 11.62 15.04 7.04
C ARG A 128 12.19 14.83 5.63
N ALA A 129 11.38 14.38 4.68
CA ALA A 129 11.77 14.27 3.27
C ALA A 129 11.61 15.60 2.51
N GLY A 130 11.06 16.65 3.15
CA GLY A 130 10.89 18.01 2.58
C GLY A 130 9.48 18.31 2.09
N PHE A 131 8.52 17.41 2.24
CA PHE A 131 7.14 17.64 1.82
C PHE A 131 6.33 18.48 2.81
N THR A 132 5.46 19.32 2.26
CA THR A 132 4.35 19.95 2.98
C THR A 132 3.10 19.11 2.80
N ILE A 133 2.41 18.78 3.91
CA ILE A 133 1.16 18.01 3.85
C ILE A 133 0.02 18.95 3.47
N GLU A 134 -0.68 18.64 2.38
CA GLU A 134 -1.84 19.42 1.93
C GLU A 134 -3.14 18.87 2.52
N THR A 135 -3.37 17.56 2.36
CA THR A 135 -4.58 16.91 2.88
C THR A 135 -4.28 15.57 3.52
N VAL A 136 -5.14 15.20 4.47
CA VAL A 136 -5.20 13.87 5.06
C VAL A 136 -6.68 13.48 5.12
N SER A 137 -7.07 12.52 4.29
CA SER A 137 -8.46 12.11 4.11
C SER A 137 -8.67 10.66 4.53
N GLY A 138 -9.89 10.34 4.98
CA GLY A 138 -10.30 9.00 5.39
C GLY A 138 -10.86 8.15 4.25
N ASP A 139 -11.02 8.76 3.09
CA ASP A 139 -11.53 8.12 1.87
C ASP A 139 -10.97 8.78 0.61
N TYR A 140 -11.38 8.29 -0.57
CA TYR A 140 -10.96 8.84 -1.87
C TYR A 140 -11.83 10.01 -2.35
N THR A 141 -12.88 10.37 -1.62
CA THR A 141 -13.79 11.48 -1.96
C THR A 141 -13.43 12.77 -1.25
N GLY A 142 -12.45 12.73 -0.35
CA GLY A 142 -11.96 13.88 0.40
C GLY A 142 -12.60 14.04 1.78
N GLY A 143 -13.33 13.01 2.26
CA GLY A 143 -13.83 12.97 3.63
C GLY A 143 -12.70 13.09 4.65
N GLU A 144 -12.97 13.76 5.78
CA GLU A 144 -11.98 13.96 6.82
C GLU A 144 -11.52 12.61 7.42
N TRP A 145 -10.24 12.48 7.67
CA TRP A 145 -9.70 11.28 8.30
C TRP A 145 -10.13 11.18 9.77
N HIS A 146 -10.57 10.01 10.18
CA HIS A 146 -10.90 9.65 11.56
C HIS A 146 -10.33 8.25 11.90
N PRO A 147 -10.21 7.89 13.19
CA PRO A 147 -9.57 6.63 13.61
C PRO A 147 -10.21 5.35 13.06
N GLU A 148 -11.50 5.38 12.73
CA GLU A 148 -12.24 4.24 12.17
C GLU A 148 -12.26 4.23 10.62
N ALA A 149 -11.59 5.18 9.98
CA ALA A 149 -11.53 5.22 8.52
C ALA A 149 -10.80 4.01 7.95
N GLU A 150 -11.39 3.37 6.95
CA GLU A 150 -10.81 2.17 6.31
C GLU A 150 -9.60 2.48 5.44
N THR A 151 -9.41 3.72 5.07
CA THR A 151 -8.33 4.19 4.20
C THR A 151 -7.74 5.48 4.75
N LEU A 152 -6.46 5.67 4.52
CA LEU A 152 -5.76 6.91 4.80
C LEU A 152 -5.15 7.43 3.50
N VAL A 153 -5.73 8.51 2.95
CA VAL A 153 -5.20 9.19 1.76
C VAL A 153 -4.43 10.43 2.18
N ILE A 154 -3.21 10.57 1.69
CA ILE A 154 -2.36 11.75 1.97
C ILE A 154 -1.94 12.39 0.66
N LEU A 155 -2.18 13.70 0.54
CA LEU A 155 -1.59 14.54 -0.49
C LEU A 155 -0.49 15.40 0.14
N ALA A 156 0.69 15.35 -0.45
CA ALA A 156 1.86 16.08 0.01
C ALA A 156 2.52 16.82 -1.15
N ARG A 157 2.90 18.08 -0.94
CA ARG A 157 3.46 18.95 -1.96
C ARG A 157 4.96 19.16 -1.76
N LYS A 158 5.69 19.23 -2.86
CA LYS A 158 7.06 19.72 -2.88
C LYS A 158 7.05 21.24 -2.96
N GLY A 159 7.61 21.91 -1.96
CA GLY A 159 7.84 23.37 -1.94
C GLY A 159 8.82 23.85 -3.01
#